data_a8d68e892386c2315448b7fb0bb6cdea
#
_entry.id   a8d68e892386c2315448b7fb0bb6cdea
#
_cell.length_a   1.000
_cell.length_b   1.000
_cell.length_c   1.000
_cell.angle_alpha   90.00
_cell.angle_beta   90.00
_cell.angle_gamma   90.00
#
_symmetry.space_group_name_H-M   'P 1'
#
loop_
_entity.id
_entity.type
_entity.pdbx_description
1 polymer ?
#
loop_
_entity_poly.entity_id
_entity_poly.type
_entity_poly.pdbx_seq_one_letter_code
_entity_poly.pdbx_strand_id
1 'polypeptide(L)'
;MKQYKGSHGLHVVAWRDSIIDVLDNASNEFSRIMAVRVDLHYPKILDNGDTVCCFPNLKSGEISRFINSLKAMLAAHEYRGAQNGTRIYPNTLRDVWGKEYSQSGKCHYHACLVFNKDAYYHLGSYDDDCLRGMIINAWYSALGLQLEDCPGLVHFPENGKYILDKNKPSFIFDYHDLLKRLEYLTKVDSKVFGKGERNFGCSRV
;
A
#
# COMPACT_ATOMS: atom_id res chain seq x y z
N MET A 1 9.47 12.14 -20.23
CA MET A 1 9.62 11.09 -19.21
C MET A 1 10.20 9.85 -19.90
N LYS A 2 11.35 9.34 -19.43
CA LYS A 2 12.01 8.16 -20.02
C LYS A 2 11.19 6.91 -19.73
N GLN A 3 10.97 6.06 -20.76
CA GLN A 3 10.15 4.85 -20.67
C GLN A 3 10.93 3.64 -21.21
N TYR A 4 10.53 2.44 -20.80
CA TYR A 4 11.02 1.17 -21.32
C TYR A 4 9.84 0.21 -21.54
N LYS A 5 10.03 -0.79 -22.39
CA LYS A 5 9.02 -1.84 -22.63
C LYS A 5 9.24 -2.99 -21.65
N GLY A 6 8.25 -3.25 -20.80
CA GLY A 6 8.26 -4.34 -19.82
C GLY A 6 7.11 -5.31 -20.04
N SER A 7 6.81 -6.13 -19.04
CA SER A 7 5.80 -7.20 -19.13
C SER A 7 4.35 -6.70 -19.29
N HIS A 8 4.08 -5.46 -18.89
CA HIS A 8 2.75 -4.83 -18.93
C HIS A 8 2.71 -3.61 -19.87
N GLY A 9 3.50 -3.59 -20.93
CA GLY A 9 3.56 -2.49 -21.88
C GLY A 9 4.68 -1.49 -21.59
N LEU A 10 4.40 -0.20 -21.72
CA LEU A 10 5.36 0.86 -21.41
C LEU A 10 5.38 1.19 -19.92
N HIS A 11 6.57 1.31 -19.38
CA HIS A 11 6.85 1.60 -17.97
C HIS A 11 7.70 2.86 -17.84
N VAL A 12 7.55 3.58 -16.72
CA VAL A 12 8.32 4.78 -16.40
C VAL A 12 9.60 4.39 -15.65
N VAL A 13 10.76 4.71 -16.22
CA VAL A 13 12.07 4.38 -15.63
C VAL A 13 12.22 4.98 -14.23
N ALA A 14 11.97 6.27 -14.05
CA ALA A 14 12.14 6.94 -12.76
C ALA A 14 11.24 6.35 -11.63
N TRP A 15 10.07 5.82 -11.99
CA TRP A 15 9.20 5.17 -11.00
C TRP A 15 9.76 3.81 -10.57
N ARG A 16 10.34 3.06 -11.51
CA ARG A 16 11.04 1.82 -11.20
C ARG A 16 12.25 2.06 -10.31
N ASP A 17 13.04 3.08 -10.62
CA ASP A 17 14.20 3.46 -9.81
C ASP A 17 13.75 3.82 -8.39
N SER A 18 12.67 4.59 -8.23
CA SER A 18 12.09 4.90 -6.90
C SER A 18 11.62 3.65 -6.13
N ILE A 19 11.10 2.62 -6.81
CA ILE A 19 10.77 1.34 -6.16
C ILE A 19 12.02 0.68 -5.61
N ILE A 20 13.08 0.63 -6.41
CA ILE A 20 14.38 0.08 -6.01
C ILE A 20 14.91 0.82 -4.78
N ASP A 21 14.92 2.16 -4.81
CA ASP A 21 15.36 2.97 -3.68
C ASP A 21 14.60 2.64 -2.40
N VAL A 22 13.27 2.49 -2.46
CA VAL A 22 12.45 2.14 -1.30
C VAL A 22 12.79 0.75 -0.75
N LEU A 23 12.97 -0.25 -1.62
CA LEU A 23 13.31 -1.62 -1.20
C LEU A 23 14.73 -1.70 -0.63
N ASP A 24 15.68 -1.01 -1.24
CA ASP A 24 17.08 -0.98 -0.79
C ASP A 24 17.19 -0.30 0.56
N ASN A 25 16.52 0.84 0.75
CA ASN A 25 16.49 1.54 2.03
C ASN A 25 15.83 0.72 3.13
N ALA A 26 14.71 0.05 2.84
CA ALA A 26 14.07 -0.87 3.78
C ALA A 26 15.00 -2.02 4.18
N SER A 27 15.66 -2.62 3.18
CA SER A 27 16.58 -3.74 3.40
C SER A 27 17.90 -3.32 4.06
N ASN A 28 18.30 -2.06 3.93
CA ASN A 28 19.48 -1.53 4.63
C ASN A 28 19.19 -1.19 6.09
N GLU A 29 17.97 -0.77 6.39
CA GLU A 29 17.55 -0.51 7.77
C GLU A 29 17.25 -1.80 8.54
N PHE A 30 16.59 -2.76 7.91
CA PHE A 30 16.20 -4.02 8.55
C PHE A 30 16.72 -5.23 7.77
N SER A 31 17.32 -6.20 8.46
CA SER A 31 17.80 -7.45 7.85
C SER A 31 16.65 -8.31 7.30
N ARG A 32 15.44 -8.12 7.82
CA ARG A 32 14.22 -8.83 7.41
C ARG A 32 13.09 -7.83 7.20
N ILE A 33 12.49 -7.82 6.02
CA ILE A 33 11.33 -6.98 5.71
C ILE A 33 10.15 -7.83 5.24
N MET A 34 8.97 -7.33 5.49
CA MET A 34 7.71 -7.86 4.96
C MET A 34 7.08 -6.80 4.07
N ALA A 35 6.88 -7.12 2.80
CA ALA A 35 6.16 -6.30 1.85
C ALA A 35 4.76 -6.86 1.62
N VAL A 36 3.75 -5.99 1.68
CA VAL A 36 2.34 -6.36 1.54
C VAL A 36 1.72 -5.54 0.41
N ARG A 37 1.25 -6.21 -0.63
CA ARG A 37 0.46 -5.61 -1.69
C ARG A 37 -0.99 -5.44 -1.23
N VAL A 38 -1.56 -4.27 -1.44
CA VAL A 38 -2.96 -3.96 -1.18
C VAL A 38 -3.55 -3.20 -2.35
N ASP A 39 -4.83 -3.46 -2.65
CA ASP A 39 -5.60 -2.72 -3.64
C ASP A 39 -6.68 -1.94 -2.89
N LEU A 40 -6.70 -0.61 -3.08
CA LEU A 40 -7.56 0.32 -2.38
C LEU A 40 -8.60 0.85 -3.36
N HIS A 41 -9.87 0.57 -3.06
CA HIS A 41 -10.99 0.92 -3.89
C HIS A 41 -11.83 2.03 -3.28
N TYR A 42 -12.59 2.71 -4.11
CA TYR A 42 -13.64 3.61 -3.68
C TYR A 42 -14.99 2.89 -3.64
N PRO A 43 -15.93 3.36 -2.83
CA PRO A 43 -17.28 2.82 -2.81
C PRO A 43 -17.93 2.92 -4.20
N LYS A 44 -18.78 1.96 -4.49
CA LYS A 44 -19.62 2.03 -5.70
C LYS A 44 -20.72 3.08 -5.44
N ILE A 45 -20.67 4.18 -6.15
CA ILE A 45 -21.80 5.11 -6.20
C ILE A 45 -22.81 4.48 -7.15
N LEU A 46 -23.90 3.96 -6.61
CA LEU A 46 -25.02 3.44 -7.39
C LEU A 46 -25.92 4.64 -7.73
N ASP A 47 -25.94 5.03 -8.99
CA ASP A 47 -26.79 6.11 -9.51
C ASP A 47 -28.11 5.52 -10.06
N ASN A 48 -28.86 4.84 -9.21
CA ASN A 48 -30.15 4.22 -9.56
C ASN A 48 -31.31 4.77 -8.72
N GLY A 49 -31.18 5.97 -8.17
CA GLY A 49 -32.23 6.64 -7.40
C GLY A 49 -32.45 6.07 -5.98
N ASP A 50 -31.74 5.01 -5.63
CA ASP A 50 -31.73 4.48 -4.28
C ASP A 50 -30.74 5.26 -3.40
N THR A 51 -30.99 5.28 -2.12
CA THR A 51 -30.22 6.01 -1.12
C THR A 51 -28.72 5.75 -1.25
N VAL A 52 -27.94 6.82 -1.45
CA VAL A 52 -26.47 6.73 -1.39
C VAL A 52 -26.10 6.38 0.04
N CYS A 53 -25.61 5.15 0.26
CA CYS A 53 -25.34 4.64 1.59
C CYS A 53 -24.13 5.30 2.26
N CYS A 54 -23.25 6.00 1.50
CA CYS A 54 -22.06 6.63 2.06
C CYS A 54 -21.58 7.82 1.22
N PHE A 55 -20.99 8.82 1.89
CA PHE A 55 -20.42 10.04 1.27
C PHE A 55 -18.92 10.09 1.50
N PRO A 56 -18.11 9.46 0.63
CA PRO A 56 -16.66 9.44 0.80
C PRO A 56 -16.05 10.83 0.63
N ASN A 57 -15.00 11.10 1.41
CA ASN A 57 -14.15 12.28 1.20
C ASN A 57 -13.25 12.07 -0.03
N LEU A 58 -13.71 12.51 -1.18
CA LEU A 58 -12.98 12.43 -2.47
C LEU A 58 -12.05 13.61 -2.73
N LYS A 59 -11.80 14.49 -1.73
CA LYS A 59 -10.81 15.56 -1.88
C LYS A 59 -9.43 14.93 -2.14
N SER A 60 -8.65 15.54 -3.04
CA SER A 60 -7.30 15.10 -3.38
C SER A 60 -6.43 14.85 -2.13
N GLY A 61 -5.48 13.91 -2.23
CA GLY A 61 -4.59 13.55 -1.13
C GLY A 61 -5.09 12.39 -0.27
N GLU A 62 -6.09 11.63 -0.70
CA GLU A 62 -6.62 10.45 -0.01
C GLU A 62 -5.56 9.40 0.29
N ILE A 63 -4.64 9.16 -0.63
CA ILE A 63 -3.53 8.22 -0.38
C ILE A 63 -2.57 8.74 0.70
N SER A 64 -2.34 10.04 0.76
CA SER A 64 -1.52 10.64 1.83
C SER A 64 -2.23 10.55 3.18
N ARG A 65 -3.56 10.77 3.21
CA ARG A 65 -4.36 10.56 4.43
C ARG A 65 -4.31 9.10 4.90
N PHE A 66 -4.41 8.15 3.96
CA PHE A 66 -4.27 6.73 4.25
C PHE A 66 -2.93 6.40 4.93
N ILE A 67 -1.81 6.81 4.30
CA ILE A 67 -0.48 6.55 4.84
C ILE A 67 -0.29 7.20 6.22
N ASN A 68 -0.75 8.44 6.41
CA ASN A 68 -0.66 9.12 7.70
C ASN A 68 -1.52 8.46 8.78
N SER A 69 -2.76 8.05 8.44
CA SER A 69 -3.64 7.32 9.34
C SER A 69 -3.02 5.98 9.75
N LEU A 70 -2.47 5.23 8.78
CA LEU A 70 -1.79 3.97 9.07
C LEU A 70 -0.58 4.17 9.99
N LYS A 71 0.27 5.17 9.73
CA LYS A 71 1.41 5.50 10.61
C LYS A 71 0.96 5.81 12.03
N ALA A 72 -0.12 6.57 12.20
CA ALA A 72 -0.67 6.88 13.52
C ALA A 72 -1.19 5.62 14.25
N MET A 73 -1.87 4.73 13.53
CA MET A 73 -2.37 3.47 14.10
C MET A 73 -1.24 2.53 14.52
N LEU A 74 -0.18 2.42 13.69
CA LEU A 74 1.01 1.63 14.01
C LEU A 74 1.70 2.18 15.28
N ALA A 75 1.91 3.49 15.36
CA ALA A 75 2.52 4.13 16.53
C ALA A 75 1.69 3.92 17.80
N ALA A 76 0.36 4.03 17.71
CA ALA A 76 -0.53 3.77 18.82
C ALA A 76 -0.51 2.31 19.26
N HIS A 77 -0.46 1.36 18.32
CA HIS A 77 -0.32 -0.07 18.60
C HIS A 77 1.01 -0.37 19.32
N GLU A 78 2.12 0.17 18.82
CA GLU A 78 3.45 0.01 19.43
C GLU A 78 3.48 0.60 20.84
N TYR A 79 2.89 1.79 21.05
CA TYR A 79 2.79 2.42 22.37
C TYR A 79 2.00 1.56 23.35
N ARG A 80 0.80 1.05 22.96
CA ARG A 80 0.00 0.16 23.82
C ARG A 80 0.75 -1.13 24.15
N GLY A 81 1.42 -1.72 23.16
CA GLY A 81 2.24 -2.91 23.36
C GLY A 81 3.35 -2.67 24.41
N ALA A 82 4.06 -1.55 24.31
CA ALA A 82 5.11 -1.20 25.26
C ALA A 82 4.56 -1.02 26.68
N GLN A 83 3.40 -0.37 26.85
CA GLN A 83 2.73 -0.23 28.15
C GLN A 83 2.32 -1.58 28.77
N ASN A 84 1.98 -2.55 27.94
CA ASN A 84 1.62 -3.91 28.35
C ASN A 84 2.83 -4.85 28.52
N GLY A 85 4.07 -4.32 28.47
CA GLY A 85 5.29 -5.10 28.60
C GLY A 85 5.64 -5.96 27.40
N THR A 86 4.99 -5.78 26.27
CA THR A 86 5.33 -6.47 25.02
C THR A 86 6.63 -5.90 24.44
N ARG A 87 7.55 -6.77 24.02
CA ARG A 87 8.75 -6.33 23.32
C ARG A 87 8.41 -5.68 21.99
N ILE A 88 8.76 -4.41 21.86
CA ILE A 88 8.56 -3.64 20.62
C ILE A 88 9.84 -3.67 19.79
N TYR A 89 9.68 -3.99 18.51
CA TYR A 89 10.75 -3.89 17.51
C TYR A 89 10.55 -2.61 16.71
N PRO A 90 11.63 -1.88 16.38
CA PRO A 90 11.52 -0.67 15.58
C PRO A 90 10.92 -0.98 14.22
N ASN A 91 10.08 -0.06 13.73
CA ASN A 91 9.48 -0.19 12.40
C ASN A 91 9.38 1.17 11.73
N THR A 92 9.87 1.24 10.49
CA THR A 92 9.69 2.39 9.61
C THR A 92 8.80 1.96 8.44
N LEU A 93 7.53 2.38 8.47
CA LEU A 93 6.63 2.12 7.34
C LEU A 93 7.15 2.83 6.09
N ARG A 94 7.40 2.05 5.04
CA ARG A 94 7.63 2.55 3.68
C ARG A 94 6.51 2.12 2.77
N ASP A 95 6.29 2.90 1.72
CA ASP A 95 5.20 2.67 0.78
C ASP A 95 5.62 2.99 -0.65
N VAL A 96 5.00 2.30 -1.57
CA VAL A 96 4.98 2.61 -3.01
C VAL A 96 3.54 2.42 -3.48
N TRP A 97 3.04 3.33 -4.29
CA TRP A 97 1.68 3.23 -4.82
C TRP A 97 1.55 3.74 -6.25
N GLY A 98 0.61 3.16 -6.98
CA GLY A 98 0.19 3.60 -8.30
C GLY A 98 -1.32 3.84 -8.33
N LYS A 99 -1.74 4.99 -8.88
CA LYS A 99 -3.15 5.33 -9.13
C LYS A 99 -3.53 4.87 -10.53
N GLU A 100 -4.64 4.18 -10.65
CA GLU A 100 -5.13 3.64 -11.92
C GLU A 100 -6.61 3.90 -12.11
N TYR A 101 -7.02 3.90 -13.38
CA TYR A 101 -8.42 4.00 -13.77
C TYR A 101 -8.82 2.74 -14.54
N SER A 102 -9.91 2.10 -14.12
CA SER A 102 -10.48 0.98 -14.85
C SER A 102 -11.06 1.43 -16.19
N GLN A 103 -11.39 0.50 -17.07
CA GLN A 103 -12.10 0.80 -18.32
C GLN A 103 -13.44 1.52 -18.10
N SER A 104 -14.07 1.31 -16.95
CA SER A 104 -15.29 2.03 -16.53
C SER A 104 -15.02 3.41 -15.90
N GLY A 105 -13.77 3.91 -15.95
CA GLY A 105 -13.37 5.20 -15.40
C GLY A 105 -13.25 5.24 -13.87
N LYS A 106 -13.41 4.11 -13.18
CA LYS A 106 -13.29 4.05 -11.72
C LYS A 106 -11.84 4.09 -11.30
N CYS A 107 -11.52 5.03 -10.41
CA CYS A 107 -10.21 5.16 -9.80
C CYS A 107 -9.98 4.08 -8.73
N HIS A 108 -8.75 3.59 -8.60
CA HIS A 108 -8.28 2.75 -7.51
C HIS A 108 -6.77 2.90 -7.34
N TYR A 109 -6.27 2.49 -6.18
CA TYR A 109 -4.83 2.45 -5.92
C TYR A 109 -4.37 1.01 -5.77
N HIS A 110 -3.21 0.74 -6.35
CA HIS A 110 -2.39 -0.41 -6.02
C HIS A 110 -1.24 0.09 -5.15
N ALA A 111 -1.12 -0.42 -3.94
CA ALA A 111 -0.06 -0.02 -3.04
C ALA A 111 0.75 -1.22 -2.55
N CYS A 112 2.00 -1.00 -2.22
CA CYS A 112 2.85 -1.91 -1.49
C CYS A 112 3.32 -1.22 -0.21
N LEU A 113 3.06 -1.84 0.92
CA LEU A 113 3.46 -1.39 2.25
C LEU A 113 4.60 -2.27 2.73
N VAL A 114 5.70 -1.67 3.18
CA VAL A 114 6.91 -2.38 3.60
C VAL A 114 7.15 -2.11 5.08
N PHE A 115 7.32 -3.20 5.83
CA PHE A 115 7.46 -3.21 7.29
C PHE A 115 8.74 -3.95 7.71
N ASN A 116 9.25 -3.66 8.91
CA ASN A 116 10.15 -4.57 9.59
C ASN A 116 9.41 -5.87 9.92
N LYS A 117 9.88 -7.01 9.39
CA LYS A 117 9.27 -8.32 9.63
C LYS A 117 9.29 -8.72 11.11
N ASP A 118 10.22 -8.22 11.89
CA ASP A 118 10.32 -8.54 13.31
C ASP A 118 9.30 -7.78 14.16
N ALA A 119 8.86 -6.60 13.68
CA ALA A 119 7.77 -5.85 14.28
C ALA A 119 6.39 -6.40 13.87
N TYR A 120 6.24 -6.75 12.57
CA TYR A 120 4.99 -7.24 12.01
C TYR A 120 5.21 -8.58 11.31
N TYR A 121 5.01 -9.66 12.05
CA TYR A 121 5.30 -11.02 11.60
C TYR A 121 4.33 -11.54 10.53
N HIS A 122 3.05 -11.16 10.64
CA HIS A 122 1.98 -11.53 9.70
C HIS A 122 0.88 -10.46 9.68
N LEU A 123 -0.03 -10.56 8.73
CA LEU A 123 -1.16 -9.62 8.61
C LEU A 123 -2.17 -9.75 9.76
N GLY A 124 -2.26 -10.94 10.37
CA GLY A 124 -3.27 -11.24 11.38
C GLY A 124 -4.65 -11.48 10.79
N SER A 125 -5.65 -11.52 11.67
CA SER A 125 -7.07 -11.58 11.36
C SER A 125 -7.59 -10.23 10.84
N TYR A 126 -8.91 -10.09 10.78
CA TYR A 126 -9.56 -8.81 10.45
C TYR A 126 -9.83 -7.93 11.67
N ASP A 127 -9.35 -8.33 12.86
CA ASP A 127 -9.49 -7.56 14.08
C ASP A 127 -8.72 -6.24 14.02
N ASP A 128 -9.24 -5.19 14.62
CA ASP A 128 -8.70 -3.82 14.55
C ASP A 128 -7.26 -3.70 15.05
N ASP A 129 -6.87 -4.52 16.02
CA ASP A 129 -5.52 -4.53 16.58
C ASP A 129 -4.50 -5.34 15.75
N CYS A 130 -4.93 -6.00 14.67
CA CYS A 130 -4.04 -6.68 13.74
C CYS A 130 -3.61 -5.77 12.60
N LEU A 131 -2.45 -6.04 12.00
CA LEU A 131 -1.94 -5.23 10.88
C LEU A 131 -2.94 -5.13 9.73
N ARG A 132 -3.68 -6.20 9.43
CA ARG A 132 -4.74 -6.21 8.42
C ARG A 132 -5.85 -5.22 8.76
N GLY A 133 -6.36 -5.26 9.99
CA GLY A 133 -7.39 -4.33 10.48
C GLY A 133 -6.92 -2.89 10.44
N MET A 134 -5.71 -2.61 10.92
CA MET A 134 -5.12 -1.26 10.84
C MET A 134 -5.03 -0.73 9.40
N ILE A 135 -4.63 -1.56 8.44
CA ILE A 135 -4.59 -1.17 7.01
C ILE A 135 -6.00 -0.85 6.49
N ILE A 136 -6.98 -1.68 6.82
CA ILE A 136 -8.38 -1.45 6.43
C ILE A 136 -8.87 -0.14 7.03
N ASN A 137 -8.80 0.00 8.35
CA ASN A 137 -9.30 1.16 9.08
C ASN A 137 -8.62 2.46 8.63
N ALA A 138 -7.33 2.41 8.27
CA ALA A 138 -6.62 3.56 7.73
C ALA A 138 -7.21 4.04 6.40
N TRP A 139 -7.64 3.13 5.51
CA TRP A 139 -8.27 3.50 4.25
C TRP A 139 -9.66 4.09 4.47
N TYR A 140 -10.47 3.45 5.33
CA TYR A 140 -11.79 3.97 5.68
C TYR A 140 -11.68 5.35 6.34
N SER A 141 -10.77 5.54 7.28
CA SER A 141 -10.47 6.85 7.87
C SER A 141 -10.07 7.90 6.83
N ALA A 142 -9.25 7.52 5.84
CA ALA A 142 -8.84 8.43 4.76
C ALA A 142 -10.02 8.90 3.89
N LEU A 143 -11.03 8.05 3.74
CA LEU A 143 -12.26 8.36 3.00
C LEU A 143 -13.36 8.96 3.89
N GLY A 144 -13.19 9.02 5.22
CA GLY A 144 -14.22 9.47 6.15
C GLY A 144 -15.43 8.53 6.20
N LEU A 145 -15.21 7.23 6.04
CA LEU A 145 -16.25 6.21 6.01
C LEU A 145 -16.14 5.29 7.24
N GLN A 146 -17.24 4.62 7.55
CA GLN A 146 -17.26 3.48 8.46
C GLN A 146 -17.24 2.17 7.67
N LEU A 147 -16.66 1.12 8.26
CA LEU A 147 -16.52 -0.18 7.61
C LEU A 147 -17.88 -0.82 7.29
N GLU A 148 -18.83 -0.64 8.19
CA GLU A 148 -20.19 -1.19 8.11
C GLU A 148 -20.99 -0.62 6.94
N ASP A 149 -20.73 0.65 6.59
CA ASP A 149 -21.46 1.34 5.52
C ASP A 149 -21.07 0.85 4.12
N CYS A 150 -19.80 0.52 3.94
CA CYS A 150 -19.23 0.19 2.63
C CYS A 150 -18.13 -0.89 2.74
N PRO A 151 -18.45 -2.15 3.03
CA PRO A 151 -17.45 -3.19 3.21
C PRO A 151 -16.65 -3.50 1.93
N GLY A 152 -15.42 -3.98 2.06
CA GLY A 152 -14.63 -4.53 0.96
C GLY A 152 -13.86 -3.51 0.12
N LEU A 153 -13.61 -2.30 0.64
CA LEU A 153 -12.81 -1.28 -0.08
C LEU A 153 -11.31 -1.56 -0.08
N VAL A 154 -10.83 -2.47 0.77
CA VAL A 154 -9.43 -2.90 0.80
C VAL A 154 -9.35 -4.37 0.44
N HIS A 155 -8.62 -4.67 -0.64
CA HIS A 155 -8.40 -6.02 -1.09
C HIS A 155 -6.92 -6.42 -0.91
N PHE A 156 -6.69 -7.59 -0.35
CA PHE A 156 -5.37 -8.19 -0.23
C PHE A 156 -5.24 -9.28 -1.30
N PRO A 157 -4.50 -9.02 -2.40
CA PRO A 157 -4.41 -9.99 -3.49
C PRO A 157 -3.73 -11.27 -3.05
N GLU A 158 -4.11 -12.39 -3.66
CA GLU A 158 -3.39 -13.65 -3.48
C GLU A 158 -1.91 -13.48 -3.81
N ASN A 159 -1.05 -14.14 -3.04
CA ASN A 159 0.40 -14.01 -3.16
C ASN A 159 0.89 -12.56 -3.08
N GLY A 160 0.15 -11.68 -2.36
CA GLY A 160 0.50 -10.28 -2.18
C GLY A 160 1.46 -10.02 -1.02
N LYS A 161 1.90 -11.05 -0.29
CA LYS A 161 2.84 -10.94 0.83
C LYS A 161 4.21 -11.52 0.45
N TYR A 162 5.26 -10.74 0.62
CA TYR A 162 6.64 -11.10 0.35
C TYR A 162 7.48 -10.92 1.61
N ILE A 163 8.39 -11.85 1.83
CA ILE A 163 9.37 -11.76 2.93
C ILE A 163 10.76 -11.74 2.31
N LEU A 164 11.49 -10.64 2.53
CA LEU A 164 12.90 -10.55 2.16
C LEU A 164 13.73 -10.71 3.43
N ASP A 165 14.66 -11.65 3.42
CA ASP A 165 15.55 -11.95 4.55
C ASP A 165 16.99 -12.00 4.05
N LYS A 166 17.78 -10.97 4.36
CA LYS A 166 19.20 -10.87 3.95
C LYS A 166 20.08 -12.03 4.43
N ASN A 167 19.63 -12.77 5.45
CA ASN A 167 20.36 -13.91 5.99
C ASN A 167 20.09 -15.22 5.21
N LYS A 168 19.18 -15.18 4.23
CA LYS A 168 18.83 -16.37 3.43
C LYS A 168 19.50 -16.34 2.06
N PRO A 169 19.95 -17.49 1.55
CA PRO A 169 20.50 -17.60 0.19
C PRO A 169 19.48 -17.18 -0.90
N SER A 170 18.17 -17.29 -0.61
CA SER A 170 17.10 -16.90 -1.54
C SER A 170 16.87 -15.39 -1.64
N PHE A 171 17.53 -14.55 -0.82
CA PHE A 171 17.27 -13.11 -0.73
C PHE A 171 17.22 -12.42 -2.09
N ILE A 172 18.21 -12.64 -2.95
CA ILE A 172 18.26 -12.01 -4.28
C ILE A 172 17.11 -12.46 -5.16
N PHE A 173 16.74 -13.73 -5.09
CA PHE A 173 15.60 -14.27 -5.84
C PHE A 173 14.29 -13.65 -5.35
N ASP A 174 14.06 -13.65 -4.02
CA ASP A 174 12.86 -13.08 -3.40
C ASP A 174 12.74 -11.58 -3.68
N TYR A 175 13.87 -10.85 -3.69
CA TYR A 175 13.94 -9.43 -4.03
C TYR A 175 13.52 -9.20 -5.49
N HIS A 176 14.05 -9.96 -6.43
CA HIS A 176 13.69 -9.82 -7.84
C HIS A 176 12.25 -10.20 -8.12
N ASP A 177 11.69 -11.19 -7.41
CA ASP A 177 10.28 -11.56 -7.54
C ASP A 177 9.36 -10.43 -7.05
N LEU A 178 9.67 -9.85 -5.89
CA LEU A 178 8.96 -8.68 -5.40
C LEU A 178 9.09 -7.49 -6.37
N LEU A 179 10.29 -7.17 -6.83
CA LEU A 179 10.52 -6.07 -7.77
C LEU A 179 9.70 -6.24 -9.05
N LYS A 180 9.70 -7.44 -9.62
CA LYS A 180 8.88 -7.80 -10.80
C LYS A 180 7.39 -7.58 -10.53
N ARG A 181 6.90 -7.94 -9.34
CA ARG A 181 5.51 -7.69 -8.94
C ARG A 181 5.19 -6.19 -8.86
N LEU A 182 6.13 -5.39 -8.34
CA LEU A 182 5.97 -3.95 -8.17
C LEU A 182 6.16 -3.16 -9.47
N GLU A 183 6.86 -3.68 -10.46
CA GLU A 183 6.96 -3.05 -11.78
C GLU A 183 5.57 -2.79 -12.40
N TYR A 184 4.56 -3.57 -12.06
CA TYR A 184 3.18 -3.29 -12.46
C TYR A 184 2.73 -1.86 -12.11
N LEU A 185 3.17 -1.30 -10.98
CA LEU A 185 2.82 0.06 -10.54
C LEU A 185 3.38 1.14 -11.47
N THR A 186 4.43 0.81 -12.23
CA THR A 186 5.16 1.76 -13.09
C THR A 186 4.64 1.81 -14.53
N LYS A 187 3.67 0.96 -14.90
CA LYS A 187 3.08 0.96 -16.25
C LYS A 187 2.40 2.28 -16.57
N VAL A 188 2.45 2.69 -17.81
CA VAL A 188 1.83 3.93 -18.32
C VAL A 188 0.35 3.73 -18.59
N ASP A 189 -0.01 2.53 -19.03
CA ASP A 189 -1.38 2.15 -19.32
C ASP A 189 -2.28 2.27 -18.09
N SER A 190 -3.55 2.60 -18.28
CA SER A 190 -4.54 2.88 -17.23
C SER A 190 -4.26 4.10 -16.34
N LYS A 191 -3.29 4.96 -16.68
CA LYS A 191 -2.99 6.20 -15.96
C LYS A 191 -3.45 7.42 -16.73
N VAL A 192 -3.94 8.43 -15.98
CA VAL A 192 -4.41 9.69 -16.57
C VAL A 192 -3.39 10.78 -16.27
N PHE A 193 -2.79 11.34 -17.32
CA PHE A 193 -1.82 12.41 -17.21
C PHE A 193 -2.47 13.79 -17.48
N GLY A 194 -1.87 14.85 -16.96
CA GLY A 194 -2.29 16.24 -17.30
C GLY A 194 -3.39 16.82 -16.42
N LYS A 195 -3.91 16.09 -15.42
CA LYS A 195 -4.96 16.57 -14.49
C LYS A 195 -4.43 17.12 -13.16
N GLY A 196 -3.13 17.37 -13.03
CA GLY A 196 -2.52 17.85 -11.76
C GLY A 196 -2.43 16.81 -10.67
N GLU A 197 -2.89 15.59 -10.90
CA GLU A 197 -2.83 14.49 -9.94
C GLU A 197 -1.60 13.60 -10.15
N ARG A 198 -1.09 13.04 -9.05
CA ARG A 198 0.01 12.08 -9.11
C ARG A 198 -0.53 10.70 -9.46
N ASN A 199 0.07 10.05 -10.45
CA ASN A 199 -0.23 8.67 -10.83
C ASN A 199 0.64 7.64 -10.09
N PHE A 200 1.70 8.09 -9.42
CA PHE A 200 2.66 7.28 -8.71
C PHE A 200 3.24 8.07 -7.54
N GLY A 201 3.58 7.39 -6.48
CA GLY A 201 4.31 7.95 -5.35
C GLY A 201 4.92 6.85 -4.49
N CYS A 202 5.86 7.28 -3.64
CA CYS A 202 6.53 6.43 -2.67
C CYS A 202 6.94 7.25 -1.45
N SER A 203 7.25 6.56 -0.37
CA SER A 203 7.91 7.17 0.79
C SER A 203 9.26 7.76 0.37
N ARG A 204 9.55 8.94 0.87
CA ARG A 204 10.87 9.56 0.73
C ARG A 204 11.82 8.95 1.77
N VAL A 205 13.07 8.86 1.39
CA VAL A 205 14.18 8.46 2.26
C VAL A 205 14.58 9.64 3.11
#